data_7cbe2a3614988f01afeb0931861018ef
#
_entry.id   7cbe2a3614988f01afeb0931861018ef
#
_cell.length_a   1.000
_cell.length_b   1.000
_cell.length_c   1.000
_cell.angle_alpha   90.00
_cell.angle_beta   90.00
_cell.angle_gamma   90.00
#
_symmetry.space_group_name_H-M   'P 1'
#
loop_
_entity.id
_entity.type
_entity.pdbx_description
1 polymer ?
#
loop_
_entity_poly.entity_id
_entity_poly.type
_entity_poly.pdbx_seq_one_letter_code
_entity_poly.pdbx_strand_id
1 'polypeptide(L)'
;MVFVGVFAGITFGGYAHNLDGMYATMQADEETGSNLADLWIDNRSTTWTAEETGAFCSALTAAWSTAPPLDAGLDSCEARRVVQGALFHSNETGDHIINALWHGIPADANADRVWMPQGHSEGRPAETAAEIVIDAHVAEALDIDLGETVKIGAGNASEAFEVVGIGYHPLHVIMAPEGSLFPPEAGQYVVGYLSDGGMARITGDDAGASNTLLLDVEGTPSFDLPDTEAYEGEEMDAVKTLVEGIMEEVELDGRVRDRGQNEQVEVLRQDLEATKRTTVPFTVMIAVIASITIVLSLQRLVPSQAKEIAVLRTLGVRRTSLMTGYLIAPLAIGAAGSALGALSGPWGMNGMLDFYQDLVGVPIVDRVVPGTVYTAVVAPTMLVVFFSGAFPAWKASRLDPLDVLSGQNEMRAVSYTHLTLP
;
A
#
# COMPACT_ATOMS: atom_id res chain seq x y z
N MET A 1 -0.60 -28.76 -2.40
CA MET A 1 0.57 -27.88 -2.49
C MET A 1 0.48 -26.89 -3.66
N VAL A 2 0.25 -27.33 -4.93
CA VAL A 2 0.08 -26.40 -6.07
C VAL A 2 -1.05 -25.39 -5.80
N PHE A 3 -2.21 -25.89 -5.34
CA PHE A 3 -3.32 -25.02 -4.89
C PHE A 3 -2.86 -23.95 -3.89
N VAL A 4 -2.15 -24.36 -2.84
CA VAL A 4 -1.69 -23.43 -1.77
C VAL A 4 -0.72 -22.39 -2.34
N GLY A 5 0.19 -22.82 -3.25
CA GLY A 5 1.14 -21.90 -3.87
C GLY A 5 0.48 -20.85 -4.76
N VAL A 6 -0.48 -21.27 -5.59
CA VAL A 6 -1.21 -20.34 -6.45
C VAL A 6 -2.17 -19.47 -5.66
N PHE A 7 -2.88 -20.04 -4.67
CA PHE A 7 -3.74 -19.29 -3.75
C PHE A 7 -2.93 -18.17 -3.06
N ALA A 8 -1.82 -18.52 -2.41
CA ALA A 8 -0.99 -17.55 -1.70
C ALA A 8 -0.40 -16.48 -2.65
N GLY A 9 0.12 -16.90 -3.81
CA GLY A 9 0.69 -15.97 -4.78
C GLY A 9 -0.32 -14.94 -5.29
N ILE A 10 -1.56 -15.35 -5.56
CA ILE A 10 -2.63 -14.44 -5.99
C ILE A 10 -3.13 -13.59 -4.82
N THR A 11 -3.25 -14.17 -3.62
CA THR A 11 -3.61 -13.44 -2.40
C THR A 11 -2.62 -12.30 -2.14
N PHE A 12 -1.34 -12.59 -2.02
CA PHE A 12 -0.32 -11.59 -1.70
C PHE A 12 -0.05 -10.62 -2.85
N GLY A 13 -0.04 -11.12 -4.11
CA GLY A 13 0.14 -10.27 -5.28
C GLY A 13 -1.02 -9.31 -5.50
N GLY A 14 -2.26 -9.77 -5.29
CA GLY A 14 -3.44 -8.94 -5.32
C GLY A 14 -3.48 -7.94 -4.16
N TYR A 15 -3.12 -8.38 -2.95
CA TYR A 15 -3.02 -7.50 -1.79
C TYR A 15 -2.04 -6.34 -2.02
N ALA A 16 -0.81 -6.63 -2.44
CA ALA A 16 0.19 -5.59 -2.71
C ALA A 16 -0.26 -4.61 -3.82
N HIS A 17 -0.92 -5.11 -4.88
CA HIS A 17 -1.44 -4.26 -5.94
C HIS A 17 -2.55 -3.31 -5.46
N ASN A 18 -3.46 -3.80 -4.62
CA ASN A 18 -4.57 -2.96 -4.12
C ASN A 18 -4.10 -1.94 -3.08
N LEU A 19 -3.10 -2.25 -2.27
CA LEU A 19 -2.48 -1.25 -1.39
C LEU A 19 -1.82 -0.13 -2.19
N ASP A 20 -1.05 -0.50 -3.21
CA ASP A 20 -0.44 0.46 -4.13
C ASP A 20 -1.49 1.36 -4.79
N GLY A 21 -2.55 0.75 -5.33
CA GLY A 21 -3.67 1.46 -5.92
C GLY A 21 -4.43 2.37 -4.93
N MET A 22 -4.56 1.95 -3.67
CA MET A 22 -5.20 2.75 -2.63
C MET A 22 -4.41 4.05 -2.39
N TYR A 23 -3.10 3.94 -2.17
CA TYR A 23 -2.25 5.10 -1.94
C TYR A 23 -2.19 6.01 -3.16
N ALA A 24 -2.04 5.42 -4.36
CA ALA A 24 -2.06 6.18 -5.60
C ALA A 24 -3.37 6.96 -5.77
N THR A 25 -4.53 6.34 -5.50
CA THR A 25 -5.84 7.00 -5.61
C THR A 25 -6.02 8.08 -4.55
N MET A 26 -5.61 7.82 -3.30
CA MET A 26 -5.73 8.78 -2.21
C MET A 26 -4.87 10.03 -2.45
N GLN A 27 -3.66 9.85 -2.99
CA GLN A 27 -2.69 10.93 -3.18
C GLN A 27 -2.78 11.61 -4.55
N ALA A 28 -3.61 11.07 -5.46
CA ALA A 28 -3.70 11.54 -6.83
C ALA A 28 -4.12 13.00 -6.94
N ASP A 29 -3.65 13.62 -8.02
CA ASP A 29 -3.99 14.95 -8.48
C ASP A 29 -5.45 15.07 -9.04
N GLU A 30 -6.10 13.97 -9.35
CA GLU A 30 -7.46 13.93 -9.87
C GLU A 30 -8.48 14.50 -8.86
N GLU A 31 -9.64 14.98 -9.32
CA GLU A 31 -10.72 15.51 -8.46
C GLU A 31 -11.14 14.56 -7.33
N THR A 32 -10.94 13.27 -7.52
CA THR A 32 -11.29 12.23 -6.55
C THR A 32 -10.19 11.96 -5.51
N GLY A 33 -8.98 12.48 -5.72
CA GLY A 33 -7.84 12.34 -4.82
C GLY A 33 -7.65 13.56 -3.92
N SER A 34 -6.62 13.50 -3.09
CA SER A 34 -6.24 14.60 -2.20
C SER A 34 -5.27 15.59 -2.82
N ASN A 35 -4.66 15.26 -3.94
CA ASN A 35 -3.54 15.98 -4.53
C ASN A 35 -2.45 16.28 -3.49
N LEU A 36 -1.72 15.24 -3.08
CA LEU A 36 -0.67 15.37 -2.08
C LEU A 36 0.44 16.28 -2.57
N ALA A 37 0.71 17.37 -1.84
CA ALA A 37 1.76 18.31 -2.18
C ALA A 37 3.15 17.63 -2.29
N ASP A 38 4.04 18.20 -3.10
CA ASP A 38 5.42 17.71 -3.28
C ASP A 38 6.37 18.23 -2.21
N LEU A 39 6.14 19.47 -1.77
CA LEU A 39 6.94 20.12 -0.74
C LEU A 39 6.04 20.83 0.27
N TRP A 40 6.47 20.80 1.52
CA TRP A 40 5.91 21.58 2.63
C TRP A 40 6.98 22.50 3.19
N ILE A 41 6.60 23.76 3.45
CA ILE A 41 7.41 24.69 4.22
C ILE A 41 6.67 24.94 5.53
N ASP A 42 7.24 24.50 6.64
CA ASP A 42 6.61 24.60 7.96
C ASP A 42 7.32 25.62 8.84
N ASN A 43 6.56 26.49 9.49
CA ASN A 43 7.03 27.31 10.59
C ASN A 43 6.25 26.98 11.87
N ARG A 44 6.95 26.35 12.81
CA ARG A 44 6.34 25.97 14.10
C ARG A 44 6.40 27.06 15.17
N SER A 45 7.15 28.12 14.92
CA SER A 45 7.47 29.14 15.91
C SER A 45 6.60 30.37 15.79
N THR A 46 6.25 30.76 14.56
CA THR A 46 5.49 31.97 14.25
C THR A 46 4.49 31.71 13.15
N THR A 47 3.58 32.65 12.95
CA THR A 47 2.68 32.66 11.80
C THR A 47 3.16 33.69 10.79
N TRP A 48 2.95 33.40 9.53
CA TRP A 48 3.11 34.32 8.43
C TRP A 48 1.79 35.04 8.14
N THR A 49 1.88 36.25 7.69
CA THR A 49 0.75 37.00 7.16
C THR A 49 0.43 36.59 5.73
N ALA A 50 -0.77 36.89 5.25
CA ALA A 50 -1.14 36.67 3.85
C ALA A 50 -0.25 37.47 2.87
N GLU A 51 0.32 38.61 3.29
CA GLU A 51 1.24 39.41 2.50
C GLU A 51 2.60 38.70 2.31
N GLU A 52 3.16 38.16 3.39
CA GLU A 52 4.44 37.42 3.36
C GLU A 52 4.34 36.17 2.50
N THR A 53 3.30 35.36 2.69
CA THR A 53 3.12 34.14 1.88
C THR A 53 2.77 34.46 0.42
N GLY A 54 1.99 35.51 0.17
CA GLY A 54 1.70 36.00 -1.18
C GLY A 54 2.93 36.53 -1.90
N ALA A 55 3.83 37.23 -1.19
CA ALA A 55 5.12 37.66 -1.73
C ALA A 55 6.01 36.49 -2.11
N PHE A 56 6.10 35.47 -1.24
CA PHE A 56 6.84 34.25 -1.52
C PHE A 56 6.30 33.51 -2.74
N CYS A 57 5.02 33.20 -2.79
CA CYS A 57 4.41 32.49 -3.92
C CYS A 57 4.57 33.25 -5.24
N SER A 58 4.46 34.58 -5.20
CA SER A 58 4.67 35.43 -6.38
C SER A 58 6.12 35.41 -6.86
N ALA A 59 7.09 35.50 -5.96
CA ALA A 59 8.51 35.42 -6.25
C ALA A 59 8.89 34.05 -6.83
N LEU A 60 8.37 32.98 -6.20
CA LEU A 60 8.59 31.61 -6.66
C LEU A 60 8.05 31.38 -8.07
N THR A 61 6.80 31.80 -8.33
CA THR A 61 6.18 31.69 -9.67
C THR A 61 6.96 32.48 -10.73
N ALA A 62 7.46 33.66 -10.40
CA ALA A 62 8.28 34.47 -11.30
C ALA A 62 9.63 33.80 -11.60
N ALA A 63 10.29 33.27 -10.57
CA ALA A 63 11.56 32.55 -10.70
C ALA A 63 11.38 31.29 -11.55
N TRP A 64 10.35 30.50 -11.26
CA TRP A 64 10.00 29.29 -12.03
C TRP A 64 9.75 29.57 -13.50
N SER A 65 8.98 30.64 -13.79
CA SER A 65 8.71 31.07 -15.17
C SER A 65 9.96 31.51 -15.93
N THR A 66 10.99 31.98 -15.23
CA THR A 66 12.24 32.52 -15.83
C THR A 66 13.28 31.43 -16.01
N ALA A 67 13.46 30.56 -15.02
CA ALA A 67 14.44 29.49 -14.99
C ALA A 67 13.87 28.31 -14.17
N PRO A 68 12.98 27.48 -14.80
CA PRO A 68 12.38 26.37 -14.08
C PRO A 68 13.46 25.37 -13.63
N PRO A 69 13.39 24.87 -12.39
CA PRO A 69 14.34 23.90 -11.87
C PRO A 69 14.14 22.50 -12.49
N LEU A 70 12.94 22.25 -13.02
CA LEU A 70 12.51 21.03 -13.69
C LEU A 70 11.87 21.35 -15.05
N ASP A 71 11.73 20.32 -15.88
CA ASP A 71 10.92 20.39 -17.11
C ASP A 71 9.42 20.17 -16.81
N ALA A 72 8.94 20.79 -15.72
CA ALA A 72 7.56 20.76 -15.24
C ALA A 72 7.15 22.13 -14.69
N GLY A 73 5.86 22.45 -14.71
CA GLY A 73 5.29 23.66 -14.14
C GLY A 73 5.17 23.61 -12.61
N LEU A 74 5.06 24.77 -11.98
CA LEU A 74 4.55 24.90 -10.62
C LEU A 74 3.03 24.96 -10.71
N ASP A 75 2.32 23.95 -10.23
CA ASP A 75 0.87 23.90 -10.31
C ASP A 75 0.23 24.77 -9.22
N SER A 76 0.67 24.66 -7.98
CA SER A 76 0.15 25.47 -6.89
C SER A 76 1.19 25.87 -5.85
N CYS A 77 0.93 26.99 -5.17
CA CYS A 77 1.62 27.47 -3.99
C CYS A 77 0.55 27.98 -3.03
N GLU A 78 0.27 27.22 -1.98
CA GLU A 78 -0.87 27.46 -1.11
C GLU A 78 -0.48 27.59 0.36
N ALA A 79 -1.06 28.58 1.03
CA ALA A 79 -0.84 28.80 2.45
C ALA A 79 -1.89 28.04 3.28
N ARG A 80 -1.45 27.45 4.38
CA ARG A 80 -2.29 26.70 5.33
C ARG A 80 -2.02 27.11 6.75
N ARG A 81 -3.04 27.03 7.58
CA ARG A 81 -2.92 27.17 9.02
C ARG A 81 -3.10 25.81 9.69
N VAL A 82 -2.09 25.34 10.42
CA VAL A 82 -2.14 24.08 11.17
C VAL A 82 -1.90 24.40 12.64
N VAL A 83 -2.82 23.98 13.54
CA VAL A 83 -2.80 24.36 14.94
C VAL A 83 -3.13 23.17 15.84
N GLN A 84 -2.35 23.00 16.90
CA GLN A 84 -2.71 22.09 17.98
C GLN A 84 -3.85 22.67 18.81
N GLY A 85 -4.79 21.81 19.17
CA GLY A 85 -5.94 22.20 19.94
C GLY A 85 -6.56 21.07 20.72
N ALA A 86 -7.85 21.16 20.97
CA ALA A 86 -8.61 20.14 21.67
C ALA A 86 -10.04 20.02 21.14
N LEU A 87 -10.55 18.79 21.13
CA LEU A 87 -11.96 18.47 21.02
C LEU A 87 -12.55 18.31 22.42
N PHE A 88 -13.68 18.96 22.68
CA PHE A 88 -14.47 18.78 23.89
C PHE A 88 -15.62 17.82 23.59
N HIS A 89 -15.47 16.59 24.02
CA HIS A 89 -16.42 15.51 23.77
C HIS A 89 -17.07 15.06 25.06
N SER A 90 -18.40 14.96 25.06
CA SER A 90 -19.18 14.50 26.22
C SER A 90 -19.84 13.18 25.87
N ASN A 91 -19.61 12.15 26.65
CA ASN A 91 -20.24 10.84 26.51
C ASN A 91 -20.80 10.34 27.85
N GLU A 92 -21.30 9.10 27.89
CA GLU A 92 -21.85 8.49 29.10
C GLU A 92 -20.87 8.40 30.28
N THR A 93 -19.56 8.45 30.01
CA THR A 93 -18.50 8.38 31.02
C THR A 93 -18.09 9.75 31.56
N GLY A 94 -18.52 10.85 30.94
CA GLY A 94 -18.28 12.24 31.36
C GLY A 94 -17.77 13.13 30.22
N ASP A 95 -17.25 14.29 30.63
CA ASP A 95 -16.65 15.27 29.73
C ASP A 95 -15.18 14.96 29.53
N HIS A 96 -14.77 14.83 28.29
CA HIS A 96 -13.40 14.53 27.87
C HIS A 96 -12.82 15.70 27.08
N ILE A 97 -11.55 16.00 27.32
CA ILE A 97 -10.76 16.94 26.51
C ILE A 97 -9.72 16.09 25.78
N ILE A 98 -9.86 16.01 24.48
CA ILE A 98 -9.02 15.17 23.63
C ILE A 98 -8.08 16.07 22.83
N ASN A 99 -6.79 15.76 22.82
CA ASN A 99 -5.82 16.50 22.02
C ASN A 99 -6.14 16.40 20.54
N ALA A 100 -6.04 17.52 19.85
CA ALA A 100 -6.42 17.62 18.46
C ALA A 100 -5.39 18.39 17.63
N LEU A 101 -5.39 18.11 16.33
CA LEU A 101 -4.70 18.88 15.30
C LEU A 101 -5.76 19.40 14.32
N TRP A 102 -5.79 20.71 14.14
CA TRP A 102 -6.71 21.37 13.25
C TRP A 102 -5.98 21.87 12.01
N HIS A 103 -6.48 21.51 10.84
CA HIS A 103 -5.99 21.96 9.55
C HIS A 103 -6.96 22.96 8.95
N GLY A 104 -6.46 24.12 8.55
CA GLY A 104 -7.19 25.04 7.70
C GLY A 104 -7.07 24.59 6.25
N ILE A 105 -8.14 24.03 5.70
CA ILE A 105 -8.22 23.60 4.31
C ILE A 105 -9.41 24.29 3.66
N PRO A 106 -9.19 25.29 2.80
CA PRO A 106 -10.27 25.93 2.05
C PRO A 106 -10.99 24.94 1.14
N ALA A 107 -12.27 25.18 0.87
CA ALA A 107 -13.07 24.28 0.04
C ALA A 107 -12.59 24.22 -1.42
N ASP A 108 -11.88 25.24 -1.87
CA ASP A 108 -11.27 25.36 -3.20
C ASP A 108 -9.77 25.03 -3.20
N ALA A 109 -9.28 24.34 -2.16
CA ALA A 109 -7.90 23.87 -2.08
C ALA A 109 -7.51 23.05 -3.31
N ASN A 110 -6.30 23.27 -3.83
CA ASN A 110 -5.74 22.45 -4.89
C ASN A 110 -4.92 21.29 -4.32
N ALA A 111 -3.96 21.56 -3.43
CA ALA A 111 -3.11 20.56 -2.80
C ALA A 111 -3.60 20.13 -1.41
N ASP A 112 -3.22 18.94 -0.96
CA ASP A 112 -3.54 18.35 0.37
C ASP A 112 -5.03 18.49 0.74
N ARG A 113 -5.91 18.14 -0.19
CA ARG A 113 -7.37 18.15 0.03
C ARG A 113 -7.79 17.02 0.96
N VAL A 114 -8.91 17.21 1.66
CA VAL A 114 -9.57 16.09 2.35
C VAL A 114 -10.03 15.06 1.32
N TRP A 115 -9.57 13.84 1.45
CA TRP A 115 -9.97 12.75 0.57
C TRP A 115 -11.34 12.20 1.01
N MET A 116 -12.30 12.29 0.10
CA MET A 116 -13.68 11.88 0.36
C MET A 116 -14.13 10.82 -0.66
N PRO A 117 -13.63 9.58 -0.54
CA PRO A 117 -13.93 8.52 -1.51
C PRO A 117 -15.40 8.12 -1.46
N GLN A 118 -16.01 7.99 -2.63
CA GLN A 118 -17.42 7.68 -2.77
C GLN A 118 -17.79 6.34 -2.11
N GLY A 119 -18.79 6.37 -1.25
CA GLY A 119 -19.27 5.19 -0.53
C GLY A 119 -18.49 4.86 0.76
N HIS A 120 -17.44 5.61 1.06
CA HIS A 120 -16.61 5.45 2.27
C HIS A 120 -16.45 6.76 3.07
N SER A 121 -16.94 7.86 2.55
CA SER A 121 -16.98 9.17 3.19
C SER A 121 -18.39 9.71 3.16
N GLU A 122 -18.66 10.70 4.01
CA GLU A 122 -19.97 11.34 4.11
C GLU A 122 -19.86 12.86 4.04
N GLY A 123 -20.87 13.50 3.47
CA GLY A 123 -20.97 14.96 3.46
C GLY A 123 -20.10 15.64 2.40
N ARG A 124 -19.49 16.78 2.78
CA ARG A 124 -18.70 17.66 1.91
C ARG A 124 -17.58 18.37 2.66
N PRO A 125 -16.62 19.01 1.97
CA PRO A 125 -15.65 19.90 2.61
C PRO A 125 -16.33 21.07 3.35
N ALA A 126 -15.66 21.62 4.35
CA ALA A 126 -16.13 22.79 5.11
C ALA A 126 -16.02 24.07 4.25
N GLU A 127 -17.15 24.74 4.02
CA GLU A 127 -17.21 25.96 3.23
C GLU A 127 -17.35 27.22 4.08
N THR A 128 -17.98 27.11 5.26
CA THR A 128 -18.25 28.24 6.13
C THR A 128 -17.42 28.19 7.41
N ALA A 129 -17.32 29.34 8.08
CA ALA A 129 -16.58 29.45 9.34
C ALA A 129 -17.20 28.70 10.53
N ALA A 130 -18.38 28.11 10.39
CA ALA A 130 -19.07 27.37 11.43
C ALA A 130 -19.07 25.85 11.19
N GLU A 131 -18.40 25.40 10.14
CA GLU A 131 -18.36 24.03 9.68
C GLU A 131 -17.02 23.37 9.94
N ILE A 132 -17.04 22.05 10.12
CA ILE A 132 -15.86 21.22 10.28
C ILE A 132 -16.05 19.90 9.54
N VAL A 133 -14.96 19.39 8.96
CA VAL A 133 -14.84 17.99 8.56
C VAL A 133 -14.04 17.26 9.61
N ILE A 134 -14.55 16.14 10.08
CA ILE A 134 -13.85 15.27 11.05
C ILE A 134 -13.20 14.13 10.29
N ASP A 135 -12.01 13.75 10.71
CA ASP A 135 -11.36 12.58 10.16
C ASP A 135 -12.17 11.30 10.46
N ALA A 136 -12.30 10.42 9.46
CA ALA A 136 -13.16 9.25 9.56
C ALA A 136 -12.78 8.29 10.71
N HIS A 137 -11.49 8.15 11.00
CA HIS A 137 -11.03 7.35 12.15
C HIS A 137 -11.54 7.91 13.48
N VAL A 138 -11.60 9.25 13.56
CA VAL A 138 -12.09 9.94 14.75
C VAL A 138 -13.59 9.85 14.88
N ALA A 139 -14.31 10.06 13.77
CA ALA A 139 -15.77 9.96 13.72
C ALA A 139 -16.24 8.57 14.17
N GLU A 140 -15.62 7.51 13.68
CA GLU A 140 -15.90 6.13 14.10
C GLU A 140 -15.56 5.87 15.56
N ALA A 141 -14.40 6.34 16.04
CA ALA A 141 -13.94 6.07 17.40
C ALA A 141 -14.74 6.80 18.48
N LEU A 142 -15.29 7.96 18.16
CA LEU A 142 -16.04 8.83 19.09
C LEU A 142 -17.56 8.84 18.84
N ASP A 143 -18.03 8.07 17.86
CA ASP A 143 -19.46 7.99 17.45
C ASP A 143 -20.02 9.38 17.09
N ILE A 144 -19.26 10.11 16.25
CA ILE A 144 -19.62 11.44 15.76
C ILE A 144 -20.28 11.32 14.39
N ASP A 145 -21.54 11.75 14.32
CA ASP A 145 -22.35 11.69 13.10
C ASP A 145 -22.33 13.00 12.30
N LEU A 146 -22.65 12.88 11.00
CA LEU A 146 -22.87 14.03 10.13
C LEU A 146 -24.04 14.90 10.63
N GLY A 147 -23.84 16.22 10.68
CA GLY A 147 -24.80 17.19 11.19
C GLY A 147 -24.76 17.38 12.71
N GLU A 148 -23.92 16.65 13.42
CA GLU A 148 -23.69 16.85 14.85
C GLU A 148 -22.91 18.15 15.12
N THR A 149 -23.11 18.73 16.29
CA THR A 149 -22.37 19.90 16.73
C THR A 149 -21.28 19.50 17.70
N VAL A 150 -20.04 19.71 17.31
CA VAL A 150 -18.87 19.46 18.15
C VAL A 150 -18.30 20.78 18.69
N LYS A 151 -17.72 20.74 19.88
CA LYS A 151 -17.02 21.89 20.47
C LYS A 151 -15.52 21.66 20.33
N ILE A 152 -14.85 22.56 19.63
CA ILE A 152 -13.39 22.50 19.41
C ILE A 152 -12.73 23.79 19.86
N GLY A 153 -11.43 23.74 20.09
CA GLY A 153 -10.69 24.93 20.47
C GLY A 153 -9.21 24.86 20.16
N ALA A 154 -8.60 26.04 20.12
CA ALA A 154 -7.15 26.21 20.04
C ALA A 154 -6.77 27.35 21.04
N GLY A 155 -5.73 27.10 21.82
CA GLY A 155 -5.33 28.07 22.87
C GLY A 155 -6.40 28.27 23.92
N ASN A 156 -6.88 29.51 24.08
CA ASN A 156 -7.86 29.90 25.09
C ASN A 156 -9.29 30.02 24.57
N ALA A 157 -9.51 29.85 23.28
CA ALA A 157 -10.83 29.96 22.67
C ALA A 157 -11.39 28.55 22.37
N SER A 158 -12.70 28.41 22.55
CA SER A 158 -13.42 27.21 22.17
C SER A 158 -14.78 27.57 21.59
N GLU A 159 -15.10 27.00 20.43
CA GLU A 159 -16.27 27.36 19.64
C GLU A 159 -17.01 26.09 19.19
N ALA A 160 -18.28 26.24 18.87
CA ALA A 160 -19.12 25.16 18.36
C ALA A 160 -19.10 25.16 16.82
N PHE A 161 -18.98 23.95 16.24
CA PHE A 161 -18.96 23.70 14.80
C PHE A 161 -19.90 22.58 14.43
N GLU A 162 -20.53 22.70 13.28
CA GLU A 162 -21.36 21.65 12.69
C GLU A 162 -20.47 20.71 11.86
N VAL A 163 -20.58 19.41 12.08
CA VAL A 163 -19.89 18.39 11.28
C VAL A 163 -20.59 18.26 9.94
N VAL A 164 -19.98 18.77 8.88
CA VAL A 164 -20.55 18.76 7.51
C VAL A 164 -19.92 17.70 6.62
N GLY A 165 -18.87 17.05 7.08
CA GLY A 165 -18.20 16.00 6.35
C GLY A 165 -17.39 15.08 7.26
N ILE A 166 -17.26 13.83 6.80
CA ILE A 166 -16.42 12.79 7.37
C ILE A 166 -15.56 12.24 6.23
N GLY A 167 -14.25 12.37 6.35
CA GLY A 167 -13.31 12.03 5.28
C GLY A 167 -11.93 11.66 5.81
N TYR A 168 -10.97 11.50 4.91
CA TYR A 168 -9.60 11.07 5.21
C TYR A 168 -8.60 12.11 4.75
N HIS A 169 -7.37 11.98 5.22
CA HIS A 169 -6.28 12.83 4.75
C HIS A 169 -4.99 12.03 4.63
N PRO A 170 -4.22 12.20 3.53
CA PRO A 170 -3.02 11.39 3.26
C PRO A 170 -1.93 11.55 4.31
N LEU A 171 -1.88 12.67 5.01
CA LEU A 171 -0.91 12.95 6.09
C LEU A 171 -1.37 12.45 7.46
N HIS A 172 -2.55 11.83 7.57
CA HIS A 172 -3.14 11.36 8.82
C HIS A 172 -3.71 9.94 8.73
N VAL A 173 -3.06 9.10 7.95
CA VAL A 173 -3.42 7.67 7.87
C VAL A 173 -3.20 6.96 9.21
N ILE A 174 -2.17 7.37 9.94
CA ILE A 174 -1.93 6.91 11.30
C ILE A 174 -2.27 8.07 12.25
N MET A 175 -3.33 7.90 13.05
CA MET A 175 -3.77 8.89 14.03
C MET A 175 -2.81 8.98 15.20
N ALA A 176 -1.73 9.71 15.03
CA ALA A 176 -0.72 9.92 16.07
C ALA A 176 -0.20 11.37 16.03
N PRO A 177 0.11 11.96 17.21
CA PRO A 177 0.84 13.21 17.27
C PRO A 177 2.21 13.08 16.59
N GLU A 178 2.69 14.15 15.96
CA GLU A 178 4.04 14.17 15.39
C GLU A 178 5.12 13.72 16.39
N GLY A 179 6.03 12.87 15.94
CA GLY A 179 7.11 12.34 16.77
C GLY A 179 6.67 11.28 17.78
N SER A 180 5.44 10.81 17.73
CA SER A 180 4.98 9.69 18.55
C SER A 180 5.46 8.38 17.95
N LEU A 181 6.10 7.53 18.77
CA LEU A 181 6.57 6.19 18.33
C LEU A 181 5.42 5.20 18.10
N PHE A 182 4.28 5.44 18.73
CA PHE A 182 3.12 4.57 18.62
C PHE A 182 1.83 5.40 18.58
N PRO A 183 0.85 5.02 17.76
CA PRO A 183 -0.45 5.65 17.80
C PRO A 183 -1.10 5.45 19.18
N PRO A 184 -1.77 6.46 19.73
CA PRO A 184 -2.60 6.31 20.92
C PRO A 184 -3.80 5.40 20.62
N GLU A 185 -4.55 5.01 21.65
CA GLU A 185 -5.81 4.31 21.43
C GLU A 185 -6.77 5.17 20.60
N ALA A 186 -7.63 4.52 19.82
CA ALA A 186 -8.62 5.20 18.99
C ALA A 186 -9.45 6.19 19.81
N GLY A 187 -9.65 7.39 19.29
CA GLY A 187 -10.36 8.48 19.97
C GLY A 187 -9.55 9.27 21.00
N GLN A 188 -8.28 8.97 21.24
CA GLN A 188 -7.42 9.77 22.15
C GLN A 188 -6.65 10.90 21.45
N TYR A 189 -6.67 10.92 20.13
CA TYR A 189 -6.12 11.98 19.29
C TYR A 189 -7.06 12.25 18.13
N VAL A 190 -7.28 13.52 17.84
CA VAL A 190 -8.28 13.98 16.88
C VAL A 190 -7.62 14.78 15.78
N VAL A 191 -8.03 14.59 14.57
CA VAL A 191 -7.70 15.45 13.43
C VAL A 191 -9.00 15.95 12.80
N GLY A 192 -9.01 17.21 12.44
CA GLY A 192 -10.17 17.81 11.78
C GLY A 192 -9.76 18.98 10.88
N TYR A 193 -10.64 19.27 9.94
CA TYR A 193 -10.37 20.15 8.82
C TYR A 193 -11.42 21.26 8.80
N LEU A 194 -10.93 22.49 8.80
CA LEU A 194 -11.76 23.70 8.86
C LEU A 194 -11.49 24.58 7.64
N SER A 195 -12.44 25.40 7.28
CA SER A 195 -12.16 26.54 6.39
C SER A 195 -11.25 27.56 7.07
N ASP A 196 -10.62 28.45 6.30
CA ASP A 196 -9.79 29.55 6.83
C ASP A 196 -10.56 30.41 7.84
N GLY A 197 -11.85 30.67 7.57
CA GLY A 197 -12.72 31.37 8.49
C GLY A 197 -12.97 30.61 9.80
N GLY A 198 -13.06 29.30 9.73
CA GLY A 198 -13.17 28.41 10.91
C GLY A 198 -11.89 28.43 11.75
N MET A 199 -10.74 28.39 11.09
CA MET A 199 -9.44 28.53 11.76
C MET A 199 -9.29 29.86 12.48
N ALA A 200 -9.61 30.98 11.81
CA ALA A 200 -9.57 32.30 12.42
C ALA A 200 -10.46 32.40 13.68
N ARG A 201 -11.62 31.75 13.70
CA ARG A 201 -12.52 31.71 14.87
C ARG A 201 -11.90 31.02 16.08
N ILE A 202 -11.18 29.92 15.90
CA ILE A 202 -10.61 29.18 17.06
C ILE A 202 -9.24 29.69 17.48
N THR A 203 -8.47 30.31 16.59
CA THR A 203 -7.14 30.84 16.89
C THR A 203 -7.17 32.26 17.32
N GLY A 204 -8.12 33.06 16.83
CA GLY A 204 -8.16 34.50 16.95
C GLY A 204 -7.14 35.22 16.06
N ASP A 205 -6.49 34.51 15.15
CA ASP A 205 -5.55 35.07 14.19
C ASP A 205 -6.28 35.87 13.10
N ASP A 206 -5.56 36.72 12.40
CA ASP A 206 -6.08 37.43 11.24
C ASP A 206 -6.43 36.47 10.10
N ALA A 207 -7.40 36.82 9.28
CA ALA A 207 -7.76 36.02 8.12
C ALA A 207 -6.57 35.90 7.16
N GLY A 208 -6.22 34.65 6.80
CA GLY A 208 -5.05 34.35 5.96
C GLY A 208 -3.73 34.20 6.71
N ALA A 209 -3.72 34.26 8.05
CA ALA A 209 -2.57 33.86 8.83
C ALA A 209 -2.28 32.36 8.61
N SER A 210 -1.02 32.03 8.33
CA SER A 210 -0.60 30.66 7.99
C SER A 210 0.72 30.30 8.65
N ASN A 211 1.04 29.04 8.68
CA ASN A 211 2.33 28.51 9.19
C ASN A 211 2.83 27.31 8.40
N THR A 212 2.15 26.98 7.34
CA THR A 212 2.53 25.93 6.39
C THR A 212 2.27 26.44 4.99
N LEU A 213 3.23 26.29 4.08
CA LEU A 213 3.06 26.48 2.65
C LEU A 213 3.18 25.14 1.95
N LEU A 214 2.28 24.89 1.02
CA LEU A 214 2.22 23.72 0.18
C LEU A 214 2.66 24.11 -1.23
N LEU A 215 3.52 23.30 -1.80
CA LEU A 215 3.97 23.46 -3.18
C LEU A 215 3.68 22.17 -3.94
N ASP A 216 2.99 22.32 -5.05
CA ASP A 216 2.64 21.25 -5.96
C ASP A 216 3.27 21.50 -7.33
N VAL A 217 3.97 20.53 -7.86
CA VAL A 217 4.70 20.61 -9.11
C VAL A 217 4.01 19.71 -10.13
N GLU A 218 3.64 20.29 -11.29
CA GLU A 218 2.90 19.61 -12.33
C GLU A 218 3.60 18.32 -12.77
N GLY A 219 2.87 17.20 -12.74
CA GLY A 219 3.34 15.91 -13.22
C GLY A 219 4.56 15.36 -12.48
N THR A 220 4.85 15.88 -11.29
CA THR A 220 5.81 15.19 -10.44
C THR A 220 5.38 13.73 -10.34
N PRO A 221 6.34 12.81 -10.25
CA PRO A 221 6.09 11.39 -10.13
C PRO A 221 5.39 11.17 -8.79
N SER A 222 4.38 11.66 -8.95
CA SER A 222 3.37 11.75 -8.07
C SER A 222 3.31 10.43 -7.48
N PHE A 223 3.36 9.87 -6.91
CA PHE A 223 2.50 8.92 -6.43
C PHE A 223 2.85 7.49 -6.67
N ASP A 224 3.82 7.19 -7.46
CA ASP A 224 4.48 5.90 -7.43
C ASP A 224 5.27 5.82 -6.11
N LEU A 225 4.53 5.66 -5.01
CA LEU A 225 5.11 5.30 -3.72
C LEU A 225 6.16 4.18 -3.78
N PRO A 226 6.11 3.25 -4.76
CA PRO A 226 7.18 2.29 -4.97
C PRO A 226 8.41 2.83 -5.66
N ASP A 227 8.31 3.92 -6.37
CA ASP A 227 9.46 4.52 -7.07
C ASP A 227 10.17 5.52 -6.14
N THR A 228 10.91 4.95 -5.20
CA THR A 228 11.72 5.69 -4.23
C THR A 228 12.75 6.59 -4.89
N GLU A 229 13.20 6.23 -6.07
CA GLU A 229 14.16 7.02 -6.86
C GLU A 229 13.60 8.39 -7.25
N ALA A 230 12.28 8.50 -7.39
CA ALA A 230 11.62 9.75 -7.74
C ALA A 230 11.62 10.80 -6.60
N TYR A 231 11.70 10.37 -5.35
CA TYR A 231 11.76 11.27 -4.18
C TYR A 231 13.17 11.65 -3.76
N GLU A 232 14.15 10.85 -4.14
CA GLU A 232 15.57 11.06 -3.83
C GLU A 232 16.35 11.64 -5.01
N GLY A 233 15.67 11.99 -6.11
CA GLY A 233 16.29 12.47 -7.34
C GLY A 233 16.88 13.88 -7.22
N GLU A 234 17.96 14.12 -7.96
CA GLU A 234 18.59 15.44 -8.10
C GLU A 234 17.60 16.55 -8.53
N GLU A 235 16.47 16.16 -9.15
CA GLU A 235 15.43 17.06 -9.61
C GLU A 235 14.72 17.77 -8.44
N MET A 236 14.31 17.05 -7.39
CA MET A 236 13.68 17.68 -6.22
C MET A 236 14.67 18.47 -5.38
N ASP A 237 15.95 18.12 -5.36
CA ASP A 237 16.98 18.93 -4.72
C ASP A 237 17.17 20.29 -5.40
N ALA A 238 16.99 20.34 -6.72
CA ALA A 238 17.00 21.61 -7.46
C ALA A 238 15.78 22.49 -7.10
N VAL A 239 14.60 21.88 -6.94
CA VAL A 239 13.38 22.59 -6.46
C VAL A 239 13.58 23.12 -5.05
N LYS A 240 14.06 22.29 -4.12
CA LYS A 240 14.36 22.72 -2.74
C LYS A 240 15.33 23.88 -2.71
N THR A 241 16.41 23.80 -3.49
CA THR A 241 17.42 24.86 -3.57
C THR A 241 16.81 26.19 -4.06
N LEU A 242 15.94 26.13 -5.08
CA LEU A 242 15.23 27.31 -5.54
C LEU A 242 14.31 27.88 -4.45
N VAL A 243 13.52 27.02 -3.79
CA VAL A 243 12.60 27.39 -2.72
C VAL A 243 13.35 28.04 -1.56
N GLU A 244 14.44 27.44 -1.09
CA GLU A 244 15.28 27.99 -0.01
C GLU A 244 15.90 29.34 -0.40
N GLY A 245 16.34 29.49 -1.64
CA GLY A 245 16.86 30.75 -2.15
C GLY A 245 15.81 31.89 -2.17
N ILE A 246 14.57 31.56 -2.58
CA ILE A 246 13.46 32.54 -2.54
C ILE A 246 13.08 32.87 -1.09
N MET A 247 13.05 31.87 -0.17
CA MET A 247 12.79 32.11 1.27
C MET A 247 13.79 33.10 1.86
N GLU A 248 15.08 32.95 1.53
CA GLU A 248 16.10 33.92 1.97
C GLU A 248 15.88 35.31 1.37
N GLU A 249 15.47 35.41 0.10
CA GLU A 249 15.26 36.68 -0.58
C GLU A 249 14.07 37.47 0.01
N VAL A 250 12.99 36.74 0.40
CA VAL A 250 11.76 37.36 0.97
C VAL A 250 11.76 37.36 2.50
N GLU A 251 12.85 36.93 3.13
CA GLU A 251 12.99 36.81 4.59
C GLU A 251 11.91 35.94 5.25
N LEU A 252 11.47 34.87 4.55
CA LEU A 252 10.51 33.90 5.07
C LEU A 252 11.24 32.81 5.86
N ASP A 253 10.99 32.71 7.15
CA ASP A 253 11.59 31.66 8.00
C ASP A 253 10.71 30.41 8.02
N GLY A 254 11.33 29.26 7.79
CA GLY A 254 10.63 27.97 7.77
C GLY A 254 11.56 26.81 7.42
N ARG A 255 11.03 25.59 7.52
CA ARG A 255 11.76 24.38 7.15
C ARG A 255 11.11 23.74 5.92
N VAL A 256 11.87 23.57 4.87
CA VAL A 256 11.44 22.85 3.66
C VAL A 256 11.52 21.34 3.90
N ARG A 257 10.46 20.64 3.56
CA ARG A 257 10.39 19.16 3.61
C ARG A 257 9.77 18.66 2.30
N ASP A 258 10.28 17.57 1.78
CA ASP A 258 9.66 16.81 0.69
C ASP A 258 8.86 15.62 1.22
N ARG A 259 8.28 14.84 0.31
CA ARG A 259 7.52 13.64 0.64
C ARG A 259 8.34 12.60 1.38
N GLY A 260 9.62 12.39 1.00
CA GLY A 260 10.53 11.45 1.68
C GLY A 260 10.89 11.85 3.10
N GLN A 261 10.73 13.12 3.45
CA GLN A 261 10.94 13.65 4.80
C GLN A 261 9.66 13.77 5.62
N ASN A 262 8.51 13.47 5.01
CA ASN A 262 7.24 13.42 5.71
C ASN A 262 7.07 12.05 6.36
N GLU A 263 6.97 12.02 7.71
CA GLU A 263 6.93 10.78 8.49
C GLU A 263 5.77 9.86 8.09
N GLN A 264 4.59 10.41 7.82
CA GLN A 264 3.42 9.63 7.44
C GLN A 264 3.59 8.99 6.06
N VAL A 265 4.03 9.77 5.08
CA VAL A 265 4.28 9.27 3.72
C VAL A 265 5.36 8.21 3.72
N GLU A 266 6.45 8.43 4.48
CA GLU A 266 7.58 7.49 4.56
C GLU A 266 7.19 6.16 5.22
N VAL A 267 6.39 6.16 6.29
CA VAL A 267 5.91 4.92 6.93
C VAL A 267 5.06 4.10 5.96
N LEU A 268 4.14 4.74 5.23
CA LEU A 268 3.31 4.06 4.24
C LEU A 268 4.14 3.46 3.09
N ARG A 269 5.13 4.23 2.61
CA ARG A 269 6.07 3.78 1.59
C ARG A 269 6.86 2.55 2.04
N GLN A 270 7.39 2.57 3.27
CA GLN A 270 8.14 1.45 3.84
C GLN A 270 7.27 0.20 4.00
N ASP A 271 6.02 0.35 4.42
CA ASP A 271 5.08 -0.78 4.56
C ASP A 271 4.76 -1.41 3.20
N LEU A 272 4.51 -0.59 2.19
CA LEU A 272 4.26 -1.06 0.83
C LEU A 272 5.48 -1.77 0.23
N GLU A 273 6.69 -1.19 0.39
CA GLU A 273 7.93 -1.83 -0.05
C GLU A 273 8.19 -3.15 0.69
N ALA A 274 7.99 -3.20 2.00
CA ALA A 274 8.13 -4.43 2.78
C ALA A 274 7.17 -5.51 2.26
N THR A 275 5.93 -5.15 1.95
CA THR A 275 4.93 -6.03 1.37
C THR A 275 5.37 -6.55 -0.01
N LYS A 276 5.84 -5.68 -0.90
CA LYS A 276 6.34 -6.06 -2.23
C LYS A 276 7.59 -6.95 -2.15
N ARG A 277 8.54 -6.60 -1.28
CA ARG A 277 9.78 -7.38 -1.07
C ARG A 277 9.53 -8.77 -0.49
N THR A 278 8.51 -8.96 0.33
CA THR A 278 8.19 -10.26 0.95
C THR A 278 7.33 -11.16 0.06
N THR A 279 6.50 -10.60 -0.81
CA THR A 279 5.57 -11.35 -1.68
C THR A 279 6.29 -12.35 -2.59
N VAL A 280 7.35 -11.93 -3.28
CA VAL A 280 8.09 -12.80 -4.24
C VAL A 280 8.82 -13.94 -3.53
N PRO A 281 9.66 -13.72 -2.51
CA PRO A 281 10.34 -14.81 -1.80
C PRO A 281 9.37 -15.80 -1.19
N PHE A 282 8.26 -15.33 -0.62
CA PHE A 282 7.25 -16.21 -0.02
C PHE A 282 6.58 -17.11 -1.07
N THR A 283 6.20 -16.54 -2.22
CA THR A 283 5.63 -17.30 -3.34
C THR A 283 6.62 -18.34 -3.88
N VAL A 284 7.90 -17.96 -4.04
CA VAL A 284 8.96 -18.88 -4.49
C VAL A 284 9.17 -20.00 -3.49
N MET A 285 9.20 -19.71 -2.20
CA MET A 285 9.35 -20.73 -1.15
C MET A 285 8.24 -21.78 -1.22
N ILE A 286 6.99 -21.35 -1.36
CA ILE A 286 5.85 -22.28 -1.49
C ILE A 286 5.95 -23.10 -2.78
N ALA A 287 6.36 -22.49 -3.90
CA ALA A 287 6.57 -23.19 -5.17
C ALA A 287 7.65 -24.28 -5.05
N VAL A 288 8.74 -24.01 -4.33
CA VAL A 288 9.82 -24.98 -4.05
C VAL A 288 9.29 -26.17 -3.25
N ILE A 289 8.54 -25.89 -2.17
CA ILE A 289 7.93 -26.95 -1.33
C ILE A 289 6.96 -27.80 -2.17
N ALA A 290 6.14 -27.19 -3.01
CA ALA A 290 5.24 -27.89 -3.92
C ALA A 290 6.02 -28.79 -4.89
N SER A 291 7.12 -28.29 -5.47
CA SER A 291 7.99 -29.03 -6.38
C SER A 291 8.58 -30.27 -5.73
N ILE A 292 9.16 -30.13 -4.53
CA ILE A 292 9.72 -31.24 -3.76
C ILE A 292 8.64 -32.29 -3.50
N THR A 293 7.44 -31.88 -3.12
CA THR A 293 6.32 -32.79 -2.86
C THR A 293 5.93 -33.58 -4.11
N ILE A 294 5.88 -32.95 -5.29
CA ILE A 294 5.56 -33.59 -6.56
C ILE A 294 6.66 -34.64 -6.91
N VAL A 295 7.92 -34.23 -6.82
CA VAL A 295 9.05 -35.09 -7.11
C VAL A 295 9.05 -36.36 -6.23
N LEU A 296 8.88 -36.15 -4.89
CA LEU A 296 8.84 -37.26 -3.93
C LEU A 296 7.64 -38.20 -4.19
N SER A 297 6.48 -37.65 -4.54
CA SER A 297 5.29 -38.44 -4.85
C SER A 297 5.53 -39.31 -6.09
N LEU A 298 6.12 -38.76 -7.16
CA LEU A 298 6.42 -39.47 -8.36
C LEU A 298 7.57 -40.48 -8.19
N GLN A 299 8.56 -40.17 -7.38
CA GLN A 299 9.65 -41.11 -7.03
C GLN A 299 9.13 -42.35 -6.31
N ARG A 300 8.02 -42.30 -5.58
CA ARG A 300 7.36 -43.47 -4.99
C ARG A 300 6.45 -44.20 -5.98
N LEU A 301 5.76 -43.45 -6.86
CA LEU A 301 4.84 -44.02 -7.85
C LEU A 301 5.55 -44.83 -8.90
N VAL A 302 6.65 -44.33 -9.49
CA VAL A 302 7.37 -44.97 -10.60
C VAL A 302 7.88 -46.37 -10.24
N PRO A 303 8.57 -46.62 -9.10
CA PRO A 303 9.00 -47.95 -8.71
C PRO A 303 7.84 -48.93 -8.44
N SER A 304 6.73 -48.43 -7.86
CA SER A 304 5.55 -49.27 -7.59
C SER A 304 4.88 -49.81 -8.87
N GLN A 305 5.01 -49.08 -9.98
CA GLN A 305 4.45 -49.43 -11.28
C GLN A 305 5.52 -49.95 -12.27
N ALA A 306 6.74 -50.21 -11.79
CA ALA A 306 7.86 -50.61 -12.68
C ALA A 306 7.56 -51.88 -13.50
N LYS A 307 6.87 -52.89 -12.92
CA LYS A 307 6.48 -54.13 -13.61
C LYS A 307 5.48 -53.85 -14.75
N GLU A 308 4.50 -52.98 -14.53
CA GLU A 308 3.54 -52.59 -15.58
C GLU A 308 4.22 -51.82 -16.71
N ILE A 309 5.14 -50.91 -16.37
CA ILE A 309 5.96 -50.19 -17.37
C ILE A 309 6.77 -51.15 -18.19
N ALA A 310 7.40 -52.16 -17.57
CA ALA A 310 8.19 -53.15 -18.27
C ALA A 310 7.32 -53.98 -19.24
N VAL A 311 6.15 -54.45 -18.82
CA VAL A 311 5.18 -55.15 -19.67
C VAL A 311 4.73 -54.30 -20.87
N LEU A 312 4.37 -53.04 -20.65
CA LEU A 312 3.98 -52.15 -21.72
C LEU A 312 5.13 -51.95 -22.76
N ARG A 313 6.37 -51.91 -22.24
CA ARG A 313 7.56 -51.78 -23.09
C ARG A 313 7.81 -53.07 -23.93
N THR A 314 7.59 -54.25 -23.37
CA THR A 314 7.71 -55.51 -24.14
C THR A 314 6.62 -55.64 -25.17
N LEU A 315 5.45 -55.05 -24.95
CA LEU A 315 4.35 -54.96 -25.95
C LEU A 315 4.60 -53.91 -27.06
N GLY A 316 5.75 -53.20 -27.05
CA GLY A 316 6.14 -52.28 -28.10
C GLY A 316 5.68 -50.81 -27.89
N VAL A 317 5.17 -50.44 -26.71
CA VAL A 317 4.81 -49.03 -26.41
C VAL A 317 6.04 -48.16 -26.51
N ARG A 318 5.92 -47.04 -27.25
CA ARG A 318 7.01 -46.10 -27.47
C ARG A 318 7.38 -45.36 -26.16
N ARG A 319 8.69 -45.07 -25.99
CA ARG A 319 9.19 -44.33 -24.80
C ARG A 319 8.48 -42.97 -24.60
N THR A 320 8.21 -42.26 -25.70
CA THR A 320 7.51 -40.98 -25.68
C THR A 320 6.08 -41.10 -25.15
N SER A 321 5.35 -42.15 -25.55
CA SER A 321 4.00 -42.44 -25.05
C SER A 321 3.98 -42.71 -23.54
N LEU A 322 4.96 -43.46 -23.03
CA LEU A 322 5.10 -43.68 -21.58
C LEU A 322 5.41 -42.41 -20.84
N MET A 323 6.36 -41.62 -21.36
CA MET A 323 6.72 -40.33 -20.76
C MET A 323 5.53 -39.38 -20.70
N THR A 324 4.78 -39.23 -21.79
CA THR A 324 3.57 -38.38 -21.81
C THR A 324 2.49 -38.89 -20.89
N GLY A 325 2.28 -40.25 -20.80
CA GLY A 325 1.31 -40.83 -19.87
C GLY A 325 1.61 -40.48 -18.41
N TYR A 326 2.88 -40.55 -17.99
CA TYR A 326 3.30 -40.20 -16.65
C TYR A 326 3.33 -38.69 -16.40
N LEU A 327 3.38 -37.84 -17.43
CA LEU A 327 3.35 -36.39 -17.31
C LEU A 327 1.90 -35.82 -17.18
N ILE A 328 0.93 -36.54 -17.75
CA ILE A 328 -0.49 -36.11 -17.75
C ILE A 328 -1.01 -35.97 -16.33
N ALA A 329 -0.73 -36.90 -15.43
CA ALA A 329 -1.25 -36.88 -14.06
C ALA A 329 -0.74 -35.66 -13.24
N PRO A 330 0.60 -35.39 -13.18
CA PRO A 330 1.08 -34.17 -12.52
C PRO A 330 0.52 -32.88 -13.13
N LEU A 331 0.44 -32.84 -14.48
CA LEU A 331 -0.10 -31.67 -15.16
C LEU A 331 -1.59 -31.46 -14.89
N ALA A 332 -2.39 -32.53 -14.87
CA ALA A 332 -3.81 -32.46 -14.53
C ALA A 332 -4.03 -31.99 -13.09
N ILE A 333 -3.25 -32.54 -12.14
CA ILE A 333 -3.30 -32.12 -10.74
C ILE A 333 -2.81 -30.68 -10.61
N GLY A 334 -1.75 -30.31 -11.32
CA GLY A 334 -1.22 -28.95 -11.35
C GLY A 334 -2.23 -27.95 -11.90
N ALA A 335 -2.86 -28.28 -13.02
CA ALA A 335 -3.90 -27.44 -13.63
C ALA A 335 -5.13 -27.28 -12.72
N ALA A 336 -5.62 -28.40 -12.15
CA ALA A 336 -6.74 -28.35 -11.21
C ALA A 336 -6.39 -27.55 -9.94
N GLY A 337 -5.19 -27.75 -9.38
CA GLY A 337 -4.71 -27.00 -8.22
C GLY A 337 -4.52 -25.51 -8.54
N SER A 338 -3.98 -25.18 -9.71
CA SER A 338 -3.84 -23.79 -10.16
C SER A 338 -5.18 -23.12 -10.40
N ALA A 339 -6.14 -23.83 -11.02
CA ALA A 339 -7.48 -23.28 -11.23
C ALA A 339 -8.20 -23.00 -9.91
N LEU A 340 -8.17 -23.95 -8.97
CA LEU A 340 -8.77 -23.75 -7.65
C LEU A 340 -8.07 -22.63 -6.86
N GLY A 341 -6.73 -22.55 -6.92
CA GLY A 341 -5.96 -21.49 -6.28
C GLY A 341 -6.29 -20.11 -6.88
N ALA A 342 -6.39 -20.05 -8.21
CA ALA A 342 -6.74 -18.82 -8.92
C ALA A 342 -8.16 -18.33 -8.61
N LEU A 343 -9.11 -19.25 -8.50
CA LEU A 343 -10.49 -18.91 -8.15
C LEU A 343 -10.67 -18.48 -6.70
N SER A 344 -9.88 -19.04 -5.78
CA SER A 344 -10.00 -18.74 -4.34
C SER A 344 -9.06 -17.63 -3.86
N GLY A 345 -8.00 -17.31 -4.62
CA GLY A 345 -7.04 -16.27 -4.28
C GLY A 345 -7.65 -14.90 -3.95
N PRO A 346 -8.65 -14.41 -4.74
CA PRO A 346 -9.35 -13.16 -4.43
C PRO A 346 -10.04 -13.14 -3.07
N TRP A 347 -10.53 -14.28 -2.57
CA TRP A 347 -11.10 -14.34 -1.21
C TRP A 347 -10.04 -14.16 -0.14
N GLY A 348 -8.86 -14.77 -0.34
CA GLY A 348 -7.72 -14.57 0.56
C GLY A 348 -7.25 -13.11 0.54
N MET A 349 -7.16 -12.51 -0.65
CA MET A 349 -6.83 -11.09 -0.83
C MET A 349 -7.82 -10.19 -0.07
N ASN A 350 -9.13 -10.37 -0.29
CA ASN A 350 -10.15 -9.57 0.39
C ASN A 350 -10.05 -9.68 1.91
N GLY A 351 -9.84 -10.90 2.45
CA GLY A 351 -9.64 -11.06 3.88
C GLY A 351 -8.41 -10.35 4.44
N MET A 352 -7.32 -10.26 3.65
CA MET A 352 -6.15 -9.47 4.04
C MET A 352 -6.42 -7.97 3.94
N LEU A 353 -7.12 -7.52 2.90
CA LEU A 353 -7.50 -6.13 2.73
C LEU A 353 -8.47 -5.66 3.81
N ASP A 354 -9.46 -6.49 4.20
CA ASP A 354 -10.36 -6.20 5.30
C ASP A 354 -9.57 -6.04 6.62
N PHE A 355 -8.68 -6.99 6.90
CA PHE A 355 -7.82 -6.89 8.10
C PHE A 355 -6.93 -5.62 8.08
N TYR A 356 -6.39 -5.26 6.93
CA TYR A 356 -5.57 -4.06 6.80
C TYR A 356 -6.41 -2.79 6.96
N GLN A 357 -7.58 -2.75 6.35
CA GLN A 357 -8.52 -1.63 6.50
C GLN A 357 -8.95 -1.46 7.97
N ASP A 358 -9.26 -2.54 8.68
CA ASP A 358 -9.59 -2.49 10.11
C ASP A 358 -8.41 -2.00 10.97
N LEU A 359 -7.16 -2.30 10.55
CA LEU A 359 -5.96 -1.89 11.28
C LEU A 359 -5.60 -0.42 11.04
N VAL A 360 -5.69 0.02 9.78
CA VAL A 360 -5.23 1.35 9.35
C VAL A 360 -6.39 2.35 9.27
N GLY A 361 -7.62 1.84 9.11
CA GLY A 361 -8.85 2.66 9.03
C GLY A 361 -9.11 3.29 7.65
N VAL A 362 -8.18 3.18 6.71
CA VAL A 362 -8.33 3.79 5.37
C VAL A 362 -9.03 2.83 4.40
N PRO A 363 -10.09 3.27 3.70
CA PRO A 363 -10.85 2.41 2.81
C PRO A 363 -10.07 2.06 1.54
N ILE A 364 -10.22 0.82 1.10
CA ILE A 364 -9.70 0.34 -0.16
C ILE A 364 -10.84 0.34 -1.17
N VAL A 365 -10.87 1.37 -2.01
CA VAL A 365 -11.98 1.66 -2.93
C VAL A 365 -12.09 0.59 -4.02
N ASP A 366 -10.98 0.25 -4.66
CA ASP A 366 -10.92 -0.73 -5.73
C ASP A 366 -10.27 -2.02 -5.26
N ARG A 367 -10.96 -3.16 -5.42
CA ARG A 367 -10.46 -4.48 -5.00
C ARG A 367 -10.38 -5.41 -6.20
N VAL A 368 -9.26 -5.35 -6.90
CA VAL A 368 -9.05 -6.06 -8.15
C VAL A 368 -7.77 -6.88 -8.10
N VAL A 369 -7.81 -8.10 -8.64
CA VAL A 369 -6.59 -8.85 -8.96
C VAL A 369 -6.31 -8.67 -10.45
N PRO A 370 -5.23 -7.97 -10.84
CA PRO A 370 -4.92 -7.75 -12.25
C PRO A 370 -4.49 -9.05 -12.94
N GLY A 371 -4.75 -9.14 -14.24
CA GLY A 371 -4.36 -10.30 -15.05
C GLY A 371 -2.86 -10.58 -15.04
N THR A 372 -2.05 -9.56 -14.81
CA THR A 372 -0.58 -9.70 -14.66
C THR A 372 -0.20 -10.53 -13.44
N VAL A 373 -0.89 -10.38 -12.31
CA VAL A 373 -0.68 -11.20 -11.10
C VAL A 373 -1.03 -12.66 -11.37
N TYR A 374 -2.19 -12.93 -12.05
CA TYR A 374 -2.54 -14.30 -12.44
C TYR A 374 -1.47 -14.92 -13.31
N THR A 375 -1.00 -14.21 -14.33
CA THR A 375 0.02 -14.76 -15.24
C THR A 375 1.37 -14.94 -14.56
N ALA A 376 1.79 -14.01 -13.72
CA ALA A 376 3.04 -14.07 -12.97
C ALA A 376 3.08 -15.22 -11.95
N VAL A 377 1.92 -15.64 -11.43
CA VAL A 377 1.84 -16.74 -10.46
C VAL A 377 1.59 -18.09 -11.15
N VAL A 378 0.60 -18.17 -12.05
CA VAL A 378 0.17 -19.44 -12.64
C VAL A 378 1.20 -19.98 -13.64
N ALA A 379 1.77 -19.14 -14.49
CA ALA A 379 2.69 -19.62 -15.53
C ALA A 379 3.99 -20.20 -14.94
N PRO A 380 4.71 -19.56 -14.02
CA PRO A 380 5.88 -20.17 -13.38
C PRO A 380 5.51 -21.42 -12.58
N THR A 381 4.37 -21.42 -11.88
CA THR A 381 3.92 -22.61 -11.14
C THR A 381 3.70 -23.80 -12.07
N MET A 382 3.05 -23.60 -13.21
CA MET A 382 2.85 -24.68 -14.20
C MET A 382 4.16 -25.14 -14.82
N LEU A 383 5.12 -24.25 -15.07
CA LEU A 383 6.48 -24.62 -15.50
C LEU A 383 7.17 -25.49 -14.44
N VAL A 384 7.10 -25.12 -13.19
CA VAL A 384 7.66 -25.88 -12.07
C VAL A 384 7.02 -27.27 -11.99
N VAL A 385 5.69 -27.37 -12.10
CA VAL A 385 4.97 -28.65 -12.13
C VAL A 385 5.42 -29.51 -13.30
N PHE A 386 5.56 -28.90 -14.47
CA PHE A 386 6.04 -29.60 -15.68
C PHE A 386 7.45 -30.18 -15.47
N PHE A 387 8.41 -29.38 -15.07
CA PHE A 387 9.79 -29.83 -14.87
C PHE A 387 9.92 -30.85 -13.73
N SER A 388 9.19 -30.64 -12.62
CA SER A 388 9.15 -31.57 -11.49
C SER A 388 8.59 -32.95 -11.88
N GLY A 389 7.62 -32.97 -12.80
CA GLY A 389 7.06 -34.21 -13.37
C GLY A 389 7.89 -34.81 -14.48
N ALA A 390 8.57 -34.00 -15.29
CA ALA A 390 9.30 -34.44 -16.47
C ALA A 390 10.49 -35.34 -16.12
N PHE A 391 11.25 -35.05 -15.08
CA PHE A 391 12.42 -35.85 -14.70
C PHE A 391 12.07 -37.26 -14.23
N PRO A 392 11.13 -37.50 -13.32
CA PRO A 392 10.68 -38.86 -12.98
C PRO A 392 10.04 -39.60 -14.16
N ALA A 393 9.22 -38.90 -14.96
CA ALA A 393 8.60 -39.50 -16.16
C ALA A 393 9.64 -39.94 -17.21
N TRP A 394 10.67 -39.13 -17.43
CA TRP A 394 11.79 -39.47 -18.27
C TRP A 394 12.56 -40.70 -17.74
N LYS A 395 12.83 -40.75 -16.43
CA LYS A 395 13.47 -41.91 -15.79
C LYS A 395 12.62 -43.16 -15.91
N ALA A 396 11.30 -43.07 -15.71
CA ALA A 396 10.36 -44.17 -15.90
C ALA A 396 10.39 -44.71 -17.32
N SER A 397 10.40 -43.81 -18.32
CA SER A 397 10.44 -44.22 -19.75
C SER A 397 11.72 -44.95 -20.17
N ARG A 398 12.80 -44.86 -19.38
CA ARG A 398 14.10 -45.50 -19.66
C ARG A 398 14.38 -46.77 -18.85
N LEU A 399 13.41 -47.24 -18.04
CA LEU A 399 13.54 -48.52 -17.33
C LEU A 399 13.78 -49.65 -18.33
N ASP A 400 14.77 -50.51 -18.04
CA ASP A 400 15.03 -51.70 -18.84
C ASP A 400 14.03 -52.79 -18.43
N PRO A 401 13.22 -53.31 -19.40
CA PRO A 401 12.27 -54.37 -19.10
C PRO A 401 12.91 -55.64 -18.57
N LEU A 402 14.13 -55.98 -19.00
CA LEU A 402 14.83 -57.18 -18.58
C LEU A 402 15.25 -57.08 -17.10
N ASP A 403 15.79 -55.93 -16.67
CA ASP A 403 16.23 -55.73 -15.30
C ASP A 403 15.05 -55.75 -14.33
N VAL A 404 13.91 -55.21 -14.73
CA VAL A 404 12.71 -55.15 -13.90
C VAL A 404 12.02 -56.50 -13.79
N LEU A 405 11.91 -57.25 -14.89
CA LEU A 405 11.21 -58.54 -14.93
C LEU A 405 12.06 -59.68 -14.34
N SER A 406 13.40 -59.58 -14.41
CA SER A 406 14.31 -60.57 -13.82
C SER A 406 14.51 -60.44 -12.30
N GLY A 407 13.94 -59.44 -11.67
CA GLY A 407 14.07 -59.20 -10.21
C GLY A 407 15.45 -58.70 -9.76
N GLN A 408 16.37 -58.41 -10.69
CA GLN A 408 17.73 -57.96 -10.34
C GLN A 408 17.77 -56.63 -9.55
N ASN A 409 16.78 -55.81 -9.70
CA ASN A 409 16.69 -54.55 -8.92
C ASN A 409 16.37 -54.77 -7.43
N GLU A 410 15.70 -55.88 -7.04
CA GLU A 410 15.43 -56.19 -5.66
C GLU A 410 16.70 -56.75 -4.96
N MET A 411 17.59 -57.43 -5.69
CA MET A 411 18.84 -57.98 -5.14
C MET A 411 19.93 -56.94 -4.89
N ARG A 412 19.94 -55.83 -5.62
CA ARG A 412 20.89 -54.71 -5.37
C ARG A 412 20.62 -53.97 -4.08
N ALA A 413 19.36 -53.84 -3.66
CA ALA A 413 19.00 -53.20 -2.40
C ALA A 413 19.39 -54.02 -1.17
N VAL A 414 19.45 -55.34 -1.26
CA VAL A 414 19.77 -56.25 -0.14
C VAL A 414 21.29 -56.42 0.02
N SER A 415 22.10 -56.22 -1.01
CA SER A 415 23.56 -56.43 -0.95
C SER A 415 24.32 -55.41 -0.08
N TYR A 416 23.75 -54.25 0.22
CA TYR A 416 24.41 -53.24 1.07
C TYR A 416 24.15 -53.41 2.55
N THR A 417 23.16 -54.21 2.96
CA THR A 417 22.84 -54.41 4.39
C THR A 417 23.65 -55.52 5.08
N HIS A 418 24.36 -56.37 4.30
CA HIS A 418 25.18 -57.46 4.86
C HIS A 418 26.68 -57.16 4.99
N LEU A 419 27.15 -55.96 4.60
CA LEU A 419 28.58 -55.60 4.60
C LEU A 419 29.01 -54.76 5.84
N THR A 420 28.15 -54.58 6.84
CA THR A 420 28.48 -53.82 8.06
C THR A 420 28.15 -54.55 9.34
N LEU A 421 28.64 -55.78 9.47
CA LEU A 421 28.83 -56.38 10.82
C LEU A 421 30.19 -57.08 10.86
N PRO A 422 31.03 -56.72 11.86
CA PRO A 422 32.31 -57.37 12.15
C PRO A 422 32.17 -58.77 12.68
#